data_531fcd04dfb8db9048872f9c3f78fd04
#
_entry.id   531fcd04dfb8db9048872f9c3f78fd04
#
_cell.length_a   1.000
_cell.length_b   1.000
_cell.length_c   1.000
_cell.angle_alpha   90.00
_cell.angle_beta   90.00
_cell.angle_gamma   90.00
#
_symmetry.space_group_name_H-M   'P 1'
#
loop_
_entity.id
_entity.type
_entity.pdbx_description
1 polymer ?
#
loop_
_entity_poly.entity_id
_entity_poly.type
_entity_poly.pdbx_seq_one_letter_code
_entity_poly.pdbx_strand_id
1 'polypeptide(L)'
;VTGARYASDIRHLPMSVAVVDRDEIVRRQEASVLPLLTEQVPGLFVTGRGVMGYGVSDGAAGGISLRGIGGGSAAQMLVLIDGHPQYMGLFGHPIADAYQSMLAERVEVVRGPASVLYGSNAMGGVINIVTRRQREEGVKTDLNVGYGSWNTLQTEAANRIRKGRFTSVVTGSNNRT
;
A
#
# COMPACT_ATOMS: atom_id res chain seq x y z
N VAL A 1 -11.53 -3.70 9.63
CA VAL A 1 -11.29 -2.48 8.86
C VAL A 1 -10.57 -1.45 9.71
N THR A 2 -9.67 -0.68 9.10
CA THR A 2 -8.77 0.28 9.77
C THR A 2 -9.49 1.45 10.49
N GLY A 3 -10.72 1.74 10.14
CA GLY A 3 -11.49 2.84 10.75
C GLY A 3 -11.89 2.66 12.22
N ALA A 4 -11.53 1.54 12.84
CA ALA A 4 -11.79 1.28 14.25
C ALA A 4 -10.60 0.53 14.88
N ARG A 5 -10.44 0.63 16.21
CA ARG A 5 -9.39 -0.11 16.94
C ARG A 5 -9.66 -1.61 17.04
N TYR A 6 -10.84 -2.06 16.63
CA TYR A 6 -11.29 -3.45 16.60
C TYR A 6 -11.88 -3.80 15.24
N ALA A 7 -12.02 -5.08 14.95
CA ALA A 7 -12.62 -5.53 13.71
C ALA A 7 -14.08 -5.08 13.65
N SER A 8 -14.39 -4.23 12.68
CA SER A 8 -15.73 -3.67 12.46
C SER A 8 -16.16 -3.82 11.01
N ASP A 9 -17.46 -3.97 10.78
CA ASP A 9 -18.03 -3.87 9.45
C ASP A 9 -17.97 -2.41 8.98
N ILE A 10 -17.57 -2.20 7.73
CA ILE A 10 -17.45 -0.88 7.11
C ILE A 10 -18.75 -0.07 7.19
N ARG A 11 -19.89 -0.74 7.18
CA ARG A 11 -21.21 -0.11 7.25
C ARG A 11 -21.52 0.55 8.59
N HIS A 12 -20.81 0.15 9.63
CA HIS A 12 -21.00 0.67 11.00
C HIS A 12 -19.94 1.69 11.40
N LEU A 13 -19.09 2.11 10.48
CA LEU A 13 -18.07 3.11 10.75
C LEU A 13 -18.60 4.53 10.46
N PRO A 14 -18.37 5.50 11.36
CA PRO A 14 -18.76 6.89 11.15
C PRO A 14 -17.83 7.64 10.19
N MET A 15 -17.10 6.92 9.33
CA MET A 15 -16.14 7.48 8.39
C MET A 15 -16.18 6.77 7.06
N SER A 16 -15.78 7.47 6.01
CA SER A 16 -15.75 6.92 4.66
C SER A 16 -14.51 6.06 4.48
N VAL A 17 -14.70 4.77 4.26
CA VAL A 17 -13.63 3.80 4.01
C VAL A 17 -13.82 3.19 2.63
N ALA A 18 -12.75 3.12 1.85
CA ALA A 18 -12.66 2.33 0.64
C ALA A 18 -11.79 1.09 0.91
N VAL A 19 -12.20 -0.04 0.37
CA VAL A 19 -11.44 -1.30 0.47
C VAL A 19 -11.18 -1.81 -0.93
N VAL A 20 -9.92 -2.08 -1.23
CA VAL A 20 -9.47 -2.75 -2.45
C VAL A 20 -9.02 -4.14 -2.05
N ASP A 21 -9.67 -5.15 -2.56
CA ASP A 21 -9.43 -6.54 -2.21
C ASP A 21 -8.31 -7.19 -3.05
N ARG A 22 -7.97 -8.43 -2.71
CA ARG A 22 -6.92 -9.18 -3.38
C ARG A 22 -7.22 -9.45 -4.85
N ASP A 23 -8.46 -9.71 -5.19
CA ASP A 23 -8.85 -10.05 -6.56
C ASP A 23 -8.64 -8.87 -7.50
N GLU A 24 -8.94 -7.66 -7.03
CA GLU A 24 -8.67 -6.43 -7.77
C GLU A 24 -7.16 -6.16 -7.92
N ILE A 25 -6.39 -6.36 -6.85
CA ILE A 25 -4.93 -6.21 -6.86
C ILE A 25 -4.30 -7.15 -7.89
N VAL A 26 -4.71 -8.43 -7.91
CA VAL A 26 -4.18 -9.42 -8.85
C VAL A 26 -4.59 -9.12 -10.29
N ARG A 27 -5.82 -8.67 -10.49
CA ARG A 27 -6.34 -8.39 -11.84
C ARG A 27 -5.57 -7.29 -12.56
N ARG A 28 -5.06 -6.32 -11.81
CA ARG A 28 -4.31 -5.18 -12.35
C ARG A 28 -2.87 -5.47 -12.69
N GLN A 29 -2.26 -6.49 -12.07
CA GLN A 29 -0.86 -6.90 -12.30
C GLN A 29 0.17 -5.77 -12.13
N GLU A 30 -0.14 -4.78 -11.31
CA GLU A 30 0.77 -3.69 -10.98
C GLU A 30 1.77 -4.13 -9.90
N ALA A 31 3.02 -3.73 -10.00
CA ALA A 31 4.05 -4.03 -8.99
C ALA A 31 3.79 -3.32 -7.66
N SER A 32 3.18 -2.13 -7.70
CA SER A 32 2.78 -1.34 -6.53
C SER A 32 1.28 -1.21 -6.41
N VAL A 33 0.77 -1.10 -5.18
CA VAL A 33 -0.66 -0.84 -4.93
C VAL A 33 -1.08 0.60 -5.26
N LEU A 34 -0.16 1.54 -5.39
CA LEU A 34 -0.48 2.96 -5.52
C LEU A 34 -1.23 3.33 -6.80
N PRO A 35 -0.85 2.85 -8.02
CA PRO A 35 -1.63 3.11 -9.23
C PRO A 35 -3.08 2.65 -9.10
N LEU A 36 -3.28 1.46 -8.55
CA LEU A 36 -4.58 0.88 -8.31
C LEU A 36 -5.44 1.75 -7.38
N LEU A 37 -4.85 2.30 -6.32
CA LEU A 37 -5.56 3.18 -5.40
C LEU A 37 -6.01 4.47 -6.08
N THR A 38 -5.21 5.03 -7.00
CA THR A 38 -5.59 6.22 -7.77
C THR A 38 -6.84 5.99 -8.61
N GLU A 39 -7.02 4.78 -9.13
CA GLU A 39 -8.19 4.43 -9.91
C GLU A 39 -9.41 4.07 -9.07
N GLN A 40 -9.22 3.36 -7.97
CA GLN A 40 -10.29 2.78 -7.16
C GLN A 40 -10.79 3.70 -6.04
N VAL A 41 -9.98 4.67 -5.63
CA VAL A 41 -10.30 5.56 -4.51
C VAL A 41 -10.56 6.98 -5.03
N PRO A 42 -11.82 7.42 -5.10
CA PRO A 42 -12.13 8.75 -5.61
C PRO A 42 -11.44 9.87 -4.83
N GLY A 43 -10.71 10.72 -5.59
CA GLY A 43 -10.00 11.88 -5.04
C GLY A 43 -8.62 11.54 -4.47
N LEU A 44 -8.16 10.29 -4.60
CA LEU A 44 -6.77 9.94 -4.29
C LEU A 44 -5.90 10.15 -5.53
N PHE A 45 -4.79 10.80 -5.34
CA PHE A 45 -3.80 11.04 -6.38
C PHE A 45 -2.40 10.72 -5.87
N VAL A 46 -1.61 10.06 -6.70
CA VAL A 46 -0.23 9.70 -6.41
C VAL A 46 0.68 10.22 -7.50
N THR A 47 1.76 10.90 -7.12
CA THR A 47 2.80 11.32 -8.06
C THR A 47 3.73 10.15 -8.32
N GLY A 48 3.74 9.65 -9.55
CA GLY A 48 4.61 8.55 -10.00
C GLY A 48 5.71 9.05 -10.92
N ARG A 49 6.80 8.28 -11.05
CA ARG A 49 7.90 8.51 -11.99
C ARG A 49 7.93 7.48 -13.12
N GLY A 50 6.77 7.12 -13.64
CA GLY A 50 6.67 6.13 -14.70
C GLY A 50 7.05 4.71 -14.20
N VAL A 51 7.72 3.95 -15.06
CA VAL A 51 8.01 2.53 -14.83
C VAL A 51 9.07 2.28 -13.76
N MET A 52 9.93 3.26 -13.49
CA MET A 52 11.07 3.13 -12.57
C MET A 52 10.70 3.32 -11.09
N GLY A 53 9.41 3.39 -10.78
CA GLY A 53 8.96 3.52 -9.41
C GLY A 53 8.64 4.94 -8.99
N TYR A 54 8.61 5.17 -7.72
CA TYR A 54 8.15 6.42 -7.12
C TYR A 54 9.29 7.29 -6.58
N GLY A 55 10.47 6.75 -6.35
CA GLY A 55 11.70 7.37 -5.91
C GLY A 55 11.56 8.55 -4.94
N VAL A 56 12.56 8.94 -4.18
CA VAL A 56 12.46 10.01 -3.15
C VAL A 56 13.19 11.30 -3.56
N SER A 57 13.69 11.45 -4.77
CA SER A 57 14.45 12.64 -5.15
C SER A 57 13.58 13.74 -5.79
N ASP A 58 13.96 14.99 -5.56
CA ASP A 58 13.40 16.22 -6.16
C ASP A 58 11.95 16.55 -5.81
N GLY A 59 11.50 16.23 -4.58
CA GLY A 59 10.20 16.65 -4.08
C GLY A 59 8.98 16.06 -4.79
N ALA A 60 9.18 15.18 -5.79
CA ALA A 60 8.12 14.59 -6.59
C ALA A 60 7.83 13.11 -6.23
N ALA A 61 8.54 12.60 -5.26
CA ALA A 61 8.63 11.19 -5.02
C ALA A 61 7.51 10.66 -4.15
N GLY A 62 6.58 9.97 -4.75
CA GLY A 62 5.54 9.26 -4.03
C GLY A 62 4.62 10.17 -3.22
N GLY A 63 4.47 11.42 -3.64
CA GLY A 63 3.50 12.33 -3.02
C GLY A 63 2.11 11.72 -3.15
N ILE A 64 1.48 11.47 -2.01
CA ILE A 64 0.12 10.94 -1.95
C ILE A 64 -0.78 12.06 -1.45
N SER A 65 -1.81 12.39 -2.21
CA SER A 65 -2.84 13.34 -1.81
C SER A 65 -4.22 12.72 -1.87
N LEU A 66 -5.09 13.12 -0.97
CA LEU A 66 -6.48 12.72 -0.94
C LEU A 66 -7.35 13.96 -0.80
N ARG A 67 -8.22 14.21 -1.79
CA ARG A 67 -9.10 15.39 -1.84
C ARG A 67 -8.32 16.71 -1.69
N GLY A 68 -7.12 16.79 -2.27
CA GLY A 68 -6.27 17.97 -2.21
C GLY A 68 -5.44 18.14 -0.93
N ILE A 69 -5.54 17.23 0.02
CA ILE A 69 -4.72 17.21 1.24
C ILE A 69 -3.59 16.22 1.05
N GLY A 70 -2.35 16.64 1.26
CA GLY A 70 -1.14 15.85 1.03
C GLY A 70 -0.40 16.27 -0.25
N GLY A 71 0.48 15.41 -0.75
CA GLY A 71 1.25 15.65 -1.97
C GLY A 71 2.54 16.47 -1.78
N GLY A 72 2.72 17.07 -0.63
CA GLY A 72 3.94 17.81 -0.27
C GLY A 72 4.96 16.96 0.49
N SER A 73 6.05 17.62 0.91
CA SER A 73 7.12 16.99 1.68
C SER A 73 6.73 16.62 3.12
N ALA A 74 5.68 17.21 3.66
CA ALA A 74 5.13 16.81 4.94
C ALA A 74 4.05 15.74 4.74
N ALA A 75 4.18 14.60 5.40
CA ALA A 75 3.17 13.55 5.35
C ALA A 75 1.87 14.05 6.00
N GLN A 76 0.88 14.27 5.17
CA GLN A 76 -0.49 14.56 5.60
C GLN A 76 -1.42 13.37 5.31
N MET A 77 -0.88 12.37 4.61
CA MET A 77 -1.48 11.06 4.37
C MET A 77 -0.62 10.01 5.05
N LEU A 78 -1.20 9.32 6.02
CA LEU A 78 -0.50 8.27 6.74
C LEU A 78 -0.64 6.95 5.99
N VAL A 79 0.49 6.31 5.70
CA VAL A 79 0.51 4.95 5.18
C VAL A 79 0.93 3.99 6.28
N LEU A 80 0.20 2.91 6.40
CA LEU A 80 0.44 1.82 7.37
C LEU A 80 0.65 0.51 6.60
N ILE A 81 1.51 -0.35 7.14
CA ILE A 81 1.55 -1.77 6.80
C ILE A 81 1.20 -2.55 8.06
N ASP A 82 0.12 -3.30 8.04
CA ASP A 82 -0.44 -4.00 9.21
C ASP A 82 -0.60 -3.11 10.45
N GLY A 83 -0.97 -1.85 10.25
CA GLY A 83 -1.15 -0.86 11.33
C GLY A 83 0.15 -0.17 11.77
N HIS A 84 1.30 -0.52 11.20
CA HIS A 84 2.59 0.12 11.50
C HIS A 84 2.89 1.26 10.52
N PRO A 85 3.13 2.49 11.01
CA PRO A 85 3.42 3.65 10.17
C PRO A 85 4.66 3.44 9.28
N GLN A 86 4.52 3.80 8.02
CA GLN A 86 5.57 3.72 7.00
C GLN A 86 5.91 5.11 6.50
N TYR A 87 6.99 5.69 6.99
CA TYR A 87 7.49 6.98 6.53
C TYR A 87 8.99 7.13 6.85
N MET A 88 9.64 7.99 6.11
CA MET A 88 11.03 8.36 6.39
C MET A 88 11.08 9.25 7.63
N GLY A 89 11.97 8.93 8.56
CA GLY A 89 12.07 9.64 9.85
C GLY A 89 12.38 11.14 9.72
N LEU A 90 13.11 11.55 8.69
CA LEU A 90 13.57 12.92 8.55
C LEU A 90 12.45 13.89 8.13
N PHE A 91 11.59 13.49 7.18
CA PHE A 91 10.56 14.37 6.60
C PHE A 91 9.15 13.81 6.64
N GLY A 92 8.96 12.62 7.21
CA GLY A 92 7.66 11.96 7.21
C GLY A 92 7.15 11.53 5.83
N HIS A 93 8.02 11.46 4.81
CA HIS A 93 7.64 11.02 3.47
C HIS A 93 7.19 9.56 3.47
N PRO A 94 6.14 9.21 2.70
CA PRO A 94 5.80 7.82 2.45
C PRO A 94 6.94 7.13 1.68
N ILE A 95 7.18 5.85 1.99
CA ILE A 95 8.18 5.01 1.31
C ILE A 95 7.46 4.25 0.18
N ALA A 96 7.08 4.97 -0.85
CA ALA A 96 6.15 4.48 -1.87
C ALA A 96 6.63 3.21 -2.61
N ASP A 97 7.91 3.05 -2.81
CA ASP A 97 8.50 1.88 -3.47
C ASP A 97 8.40 0.59 -2.63
N ALA A 98 8.13 0.71 -1.33
CA ALA A 98 7.90 -0.43 -0.45
C ALA A 98 6.47 -1.01 -0.51
N TYR A 99 5.54 -0.33 -1.19
CA TYR A 99 4.12 -0.72 -1.20
C TYR A 99 3.80 -1.74 -2.30
N GLN A 100 4.43 -2.91 -2.19
CA GLN A 100 4.35 -3.97 -3.19
C GLN A 100 2.98 -4.66 -3.19
N SER A 101 2.42 -4.85 -4.38
CA SER A 101 1.15 -5.54 -4.61
C SER A 101 1.19 -7.00 -4.15
N MET A 102 2.32 -7.68 -4.31
CA MET A 102 2.49 -9.06 -3.87
C MET A 102 2.36 -9.25 -2.36
N LEU A 103 2.74 -8.23 -1.58
CA LEU A 103 2.62 -8.24 -0.13
C LEU A 103 1.16 -8.08 0.32
N ALA A 104 0.34 -7.34 -0.43
CA ALA A 104 -0.98 -6.92 0.00
C ALA A 104 -2.04 -8.02 -0.14
N GLU A 105 -2.79 -8.27 0.91
CA GLU A 105 -4.05 -9.03 0.90
C GLU A 105 -5.22 -8.13 0.53
N ARG A 106 -5.24 -6.94 1.09
CA ARG A 106 -6.16 -5.86 0.77
C ARG A 106 -5.57 -4.52 1.16
N VAL A 107 -6.12 -3.46 0.62
CA VAL A 107 -5.79 -2.10 1.03
C VAL A 107 -7.05 -1.40 1.52
N GLU A 108 -6.96 -0.79 2.68
CA GLU A 108 -8.04 -0.04 3.31
C GLU A 108 -7.68 1.44 3.32
N VAL A 109 -8.54 2.29 2.76
CA VAL A 109 -8.31 3.73 2.70
C VAL A 109 -9.40 4.46 3.48
N VAL A 110 -9.02 5.06 4.59
CA VAL A 110 -9.87 5.96 5.38
C VAL A 110 -9.77 7.35 4.75
N ARG A 111 -10.90 7.85 4.26
CA ARG A 111 -10.99 9.12 3.56
C ARG A 111 -11.45 10.23 4.51
N GLY A 112 -10.56 11.16 4.79
CA GLY A 112 -10.80 12.29 5.67
C GLY A 112 -9.96 12.25 6.94
N PRO A 113 -10.11 13.22 7.82
CA PRO A 113 -9.24 13.36 8.99
C PRO A 113 -9.38 12.18 9.95
N ALA A 114 -8.27 11.50 10.18
CA ALA A 114 -8.17 10.37 11.10
C ALA A 114 -7.14 10.63 12.22
N SER A 115 -6.77 11.89 12.43
CA SER A 115 -5.74 12.31 13.39
C SER A 115 -6.04 11.90 14.82
N VAL A 116 -7.31 11.83 15.18
CA VAL A 116 -7.73 11.38 16.53
C VAL A 116 -7.33 9.93 16.81
N LEU A 117 -7.30 9.09 15.74
CA LEU A 117 -6.97 7.67 15.88
C LEU A 117 -5.48 7.38 15.59
N TYR A 118 -4.87 8.15 14.70
CA TYR A 118 -3.56 7.83 14.11
C TYR A 118 -2.52 8.94 14.22
N GLY A 119 -2.86 10.07 14.85
CA GLY A 119 -1.95 11.20 15.04
C GLY A 119 -1.90 12.19 13.88
N SER A 120 -1.04 13.20 14.02
CA SER A 120 -1.00 14.39 13.15
C SER A 120 -0.77 14.09 11.66
N ASN A 121 -0.07 13.01 11.32
CA ASN A 121 0.21 12.65 9.93
C ASN A 121 -1.01 12.08 9.18
N ALA A 122 -2.15 11.89 9.85
CA ALA A 122 -3.39 11.37 9.27
C ALA A 122 -4.43 12.47 9.02
N MET A 123 -4.02 13.68 8.67
CA MET A 123 -4.93 14.80 8.44
C MET A 123 -5.79 14.62 7.19
N GLY A 124 -5.22 14.12 6.09
CA GLY A 124 -5.93 13.85 4.84
C GLY A 124 -6.60 12.49 4.82
N GLY A 125 -6.08 11.54 5.58
CA GLY A 125 -6.57 10.17 5.65
C GLY A 125 -5.49 9.17 6.00
N VAL A 126 -5.88 7.90 5.94
CA VAL A 126 -4.98 6.76 6.22
C VAL A 126 -5.12 5.72 5.13
N ILE A 127 -4.00 5.20 4.65
CA ILE A 127 -3.91 4.04 3.78
C ILE A 127 -3.30 2.92 4.60
N ASN A 128 -4.01 1.82 4.81
CA ASN A 128 -3.48 0.65 5.50
C ASN A 128 -3.40 -0.54 4.55
N ILE A 129 -2.18 -0.99 4.30
CA ILE A 129 -1.88 -2.18 3.52
C ILE A 129 -1.87 -3.36 4.49
N VAL A 130 -2.86 -4.22 4.37
CA VAL A 130 -2.96 -5.44 5.17
C VAL A 130 -2.23 -6.54 4.43
N THR A 131 -1.24 -7.14 5.09
CA THR A 131 -0.38 -8.13 4.43
C THR A 131 -1.04 -9.49 4.34
N ARG A 132 -0.63 -10.25 3.33
CA ARG A 132 -1.03 -11.64 3.14
C ARG A 132 -0.43 -12.50 4.26
N ARG A 133 -1.26 -13.33 4.87
CA ARG A 133 -0.83 -14.28 5.90
C ARG A 133 -1.07 -15.70 5.45
N GLN A 134 -0.11 -16.58 5.69
CA GLN A 134 -0.32 -18.02 5.52
C GLN A 134 -1.18 -18.53 6.68
N ARG A 135 -2.43 -18.94 6.37
CA ARG A 135 -3.39 -19.44 7.37
C ARG A 135 -3.25 -20.93 7.61
N GLU A 136 -2.91 -21.68 6.58
CA GLU A 136 -2.69 -23.12 6.61
C GLU A 136 -1.21 -23.45 6.83
N GLU A 137 -0.90 -24.55 7.48
CA GLU A 137 0.46 -25.04 7.61
C GLU A 137 1.04 -25.39 6.24
N GLY A 138 2.32 -25.08 6.04
CA GLY A 138 3.04 -25.34 4.81
C GLY A 138 3.78 -24.15 4.28
N VAL A 139 4.26 -24.30 3.05
CA VAL A 139 5.00 -23.29 2.29
C VAL A 139 4.23 -22.98 1.02
N LYS A 140 3.98 -21.72 0.75
CA LYS A 140 3.42 -21.24 -0.54
C LYS A 140 4.39 -20.24 -1.15
N THR A 141 4.74 -20.47 -2.41
CA THR A 141 5.59 -19.56 -3.19
C THR A 141 4.81 -19.07 -4.40
N ASP A 142 4.71 -17.77 -4.53
CA ASP A 142 4.14 -17.12 -5.71
C ASP A 142 5.28 -16.47 -6.48
N LEU A 143 5.32 -16.66 -7.79
CA LEU A 143 6.25 -16.02 -8.71
C LEU A 143 5.43 -15.28 -9.76
N ASN A 144 5.80 -14.06 -10.06
CA ASN A 144 5.23 -13.26 -11.14
C ASN A 144 6.37 -12.75 -12.02
N VAL A 145 6.24 -12.96 -13.33
CA VAL A 145 7.18 -12.44 -14.33
C VAL A 145 6.36 -11.73 -15.40
N GLY A 146 6.58 -10.44 -15.53
CA GLY A 146 5.94 -9.60 -16.52
C GLY A 146 6.98 -9.03 -17.50
N TYR A 147 6.65 -9.00 -18.78
CA TYR A 147 7.42 -8.31 -19.79
C TYR A 147 6.52 -7.35 -20.56
N GLY A 148 6.96 -6.13 -20.72
CA GLY A 148 6.15 -5.07 -21.31
C GLY A 148 6.92 -4.15 -22.24
N SER A 149 6.25 -3.09 -22.65
CA SER A 149 6.80 -2.05 -23.51
C SER A 149 8.09 -1.46 -22.94
N TRP A 150 8.92 -0.88 -23.80
CA TRP A 150 10.21 -0.27 -23.42
C TRP A 150 11.21 -1.25 -22.82
N ASN A 151 11.14 -2.54 -23.21
CA ASN A 151 11.97 -3.63 -22.68
C ASN A 151 11.85 -3.77 -21.15
N THR A 152 10.70 -3.44 -20.59
CA THR A 152 10.45 -3.51 -19.17
C THR A 152 10.29 -4.97 -18.75
N LEU A 153 11.13 -5.43 -17.83
CA LEU A 153 11.05 -6.72 -17.18
C LEU A 153 10.69 -6.51 -15.71
N GLN A 154 9.59 -7.11 -15.27
CA GLN A 154 9.17 -7.14 -13.88
C GLN A 154 9.28 -8.56 -13.36
N THR A 155 9.96 -8.74 -12.25
CA THR A 155 10.05 -10.02 -11.56
C THR A 155 9.71 -9.84 -10.10
N GLU A 156 8.78 -10.64 -9.61
CA GLU A 156 8.32 -10.59 -8.24
C GLU A 156 8.27 -12.00 -7.66
N ALA A 157 8.65 -12.14 -6.42
CA ALA A 157 8.58 -13.40 -5.69
C ALA A 157 7.98 -13.14 -4.29
N ALA A 158 7.10 -14.02 -3.86
CA ALA A 158 6.59 -14.04 -2.49
C ALA A 158 6.66 -15.46 -1.94
N ASN A 159 7.30 -15.61 -0.80
CA ASN A 159 7.35 -16.87 -0.08
C ASN A 159 6.63 -16.72 1.27
N ARG A 160 5.71 -17.62 1.56
CA ARG A 160 4.91 -17.63 2.79
C ARG A 160 5.04 -18.97 3.45
N ILE A 161 5.43 -18.97 4.70
CA ILE A 161 5.66 -20.17 5.50
C ILE A 161 4.82 -20.09 6.76
N ARG A 162 4.18 -21.20 7.11
CA ARG A 162 3.59 -21.41 8.42
C ARG A 162 3.97 -22.77 8.95
N LYS A 163 4.53 -22.80 10.15
CA LYS A 163 4.86 -24.03 10.89
C LYS A 163 4.52 -23.83 12.37
N GLY A 164 3.43 -24.42 12.82
CA GLY A 164 2.92 -24.23 14.17
C GLY A 164 2.60 -22.75 14.46
N ARG A 165 3.31 -22.19 15.42
CA ARG A 165 3.17 -20.77 15.80
C ARG A 165 4.01 -19.81 14.95
N PHE A 166 4.93 -20.33 14.18
CA PHE A 166 5.79 -19.51 13.32
C PHE A 166 5.10 -19.22 11.99
N THR A 167 5.06 -17.95 11.62
CA THR A 167 4.58 -17.51 10.31
C THR A 167 5.57 -16.49 9.75
N SER A 168 5.98 -16.69 8.51
CA SER A 168 6.87 -15.77 7.79
C SER A 168 6.31 -15.44 6.42
N VAL A 169 6.48 -14.20 6.00
CA VAL A 169 6.20 -13.74 4.65
C VAL A 169 7.41 -12.95 4.18
N VAL A 170 7.98 -13.36 3.06
CA VAL A 170 9.12 -12.68 2.42
C VAL A 170 8.71 -12.35 0.99
N THR A 171 8.86 -11.10 0.61
CA THR A 171 8.60 -10.65 -0.77
C THR A 171 9.83 -9.96 -1.32
N GLY A 172 10.03 -10.10 -2.62
CA GLY A 172 11.07 -9.40 -3.35
C GLY A 172 10.57 -9.02 -4.74
N SER A 173 10.96 -7.86 -5.22
CA SER A 173 10.65 -7.40 -6.57
C SER A 173 11.88 -6.81 -7.23
N ASN A 174 11.98 -6.99 -8.53
CA ASN A 174 13.00 -6.35 -9.35
C ASN A 174 12.36 -5.89 -10.66
N ASN A 175 12.46 -4.60 -10.92
CA ASN A 175 11.96 -3.97 -12.14
C ASN A 175 13.16 -3.41 -12.91
N ARG A 176 13.21 -3.74 -14.20
CA ARG A 176 14.24 -3.27 -15.12
C ARG A 176 13.58 -2.73 -16.37
N THR A 177 14.05 -1.58 -16.83
CA THR A 177 13.71 -0.94 -18.11
C THR A 177 14.96 -0.60 -18.87
#